data_16e7edcf9a4df9fd3f02c9e2bcc76e86
#
_entry.id   16e7edcf9a4df9fd3f02c9e2bcc76e86
#
_cell.length_a   1.000
_cell.length_b   1.000
_cell.length_c   1.000
_cell.angle_alpha   90.00
_cell.angle_beta   90.00
_cell.angle_gamma   90.00
#
_symmetry.space_group_name_H-M   'P 1'
#
loop_
_entity.id
_entity.type
_entity.pdbx_description
1 polymer ?
#
loop_
_entity_poly.entity_id
_entity_poly.type
_entity_poly.pdbx_seq_one_letter_code
_entity_poly.pdbx_strand_id
1 'polypeptide(L)'
;KELIYKLIRKHTQERSRLRDLKKYYLGEHAILNHTRRNQNAPNFKTVANHAKDIADTSTGYFMGNPIKYNNTAESDLEPLLEAFDGAEIDQVDAQNALNMAIYGRAYEYIYAKEGLTELDSTSVDPENVFLVYDDSIERKALFAVYYYEIKDDTKDATKYQAEVFTQNLHYHIVLRDSSMGTTRNEQVEPHNPVSYTHLRAHET
;
A
#
# COMPACT_ATOMS: atom_id res chain seq x y z
N LYS A 1 1.78 -10.93 18.40
CA LYS A 1 1.81 -9.47 18.64
C LYS A 1 3.23 -8.94 18.62
N GLU A 2 4.14 -9.49 19.45
CA GLU A 2 5.53 -9.06 19.50
C GLU A 2 6.22 -9.18 18.12
N LEU A 3 5.96 -10.26 17.38
CA LEU A 3 6.45 -10.44 16.02
C LEU A 3 5.95 -9.32 15.10
N ILE A 4 4.64 -9.04 15.09
CA ILE A 4 4.04 -7.98 14.26
C ILE A 4 4.65 -6.63 14.60
N TYR A 5 4.82 -6.31 15.87
CA TYR A 5 5.47 -5.07 16.29
C TYR A 5 6.92 -4.96 15.78
N LYS A 6 7.70 -6.03 15.88
CA LYS A 6 9.08 -6.07 15.32
C LYS A 6 9.09 -5.86 13.81
N LEU A 7 8.14 -6.47 13.09
CA LEU A 7 8.02 -6.34 11.64
C LEU A 7 7.62 -4.91 11.25
N ILE A 8 6.67 -4.30 11.95
CA ILE A 8 6.28 -2.90 11.74
C ILE A 8 7.48 -1.98 11.96
N ARG A 9 8.25 -2.17 13.04
CA ARG A 9 9.47 -1.37 13.27
C ARG A 9 10.50 -1.54 12.15
N LYS A 10 10.68 -2.74 11.63
CA LYS A 10 11.55 -2.99 10.48
C LYS A 10 11.02 -2.25 9.23
N HIS A 11 9.73 -2.34 8.96
CA HIS A 11 9.10 -1.66 7.83
C HIS A 11 9.13 -0.13 7.99
N THR A 12 9.09 0.41 9.21
CA THR A 12 9.21 1.85 9.45
C THR A 12 10.54 2.42 8.94
N GLN A 13 11.62 1.63 8.93
CA GLN A 13 12.89 2.03 8.32
C GLN A 13 12.77 2.11 6.78
N GLU A 14 12.13 1.13 6.16
CA GLU A 14 11.84 1.11 4.73
C GLU A 14 10.87 2.24 4.34
N ARG A 15 9.89 2.53 5.18
CA ARG A 15 8.91 3.61 4.99
C ARG A 15 9.55 4.97 4.79
N SER A 16 10.70 5.25 5.43
CA SER A 16 11.45 6.50 5.20
C SER A 16 11.87 6.62 3.74
N ARG A 17 12.40 5.53 3.16
CA ARG A 17 12.80 5.49 1.75
C ARG A 17 11.59 5.66 0.83
N LEU A 18 10.47 5.00 1.11
CA LEU A 18 9.25 5.13 0.32
C LEU A 18 8.73 6.58 0.34
N ARG A 19 8.74 7.22 1.50
CA ARG A 19 8.38 8.64 1.63
C ARG A 19 9.29 9.56 0.82
N ASP A 20 10.57 9.28 0.79
CA ASP A 20 11.49 10.08 -0.01
C ASP A 20 11.23 9.90 -1.51
N LEU A 21 10.91 8.70 -1.98
CA LEU A 21 10.48 8.46 -3.36
C LEU A 21 9.20 9.26 -3.70
N LYS A 22 8.21 9.25 -2.81
CA LYS A 22 6.98 10.04 -2.96
C LYS A 22 7.26 11.53 -3.03
N LYS A 23 8.17 12.05 -2.18
CA LYS A 23 8.59 13.46 -2.22
C LYS A 23 9.21 13.83 -3.55
N TYR A 24 10.08 12.96 -4.11
CA TYR A 24 10.63 13.18 -5.44
C TYR A 24 9.53 13.25 -6.50
N TYR A 25 8.56 12.36 -6.48
CA TYR A 25 7.41 12.40 -7.37
C TYR A 25 6.58 13.69 -7.20
N LEU A 26 6.39 14.16 -5.96
CA LEU A 26 5.66 15.40 -5.66
C LEU A 26 6.47 16.67 -5.96
N GLY A 27 7.75 16.57 -6.34
CA GLY A 27 8.62 17.72 -6.57
C GLY A 27 9.19 18.33 -5.30
N GLU A 28 9.06 17.69 -4.16
CA GLU A 28 9.62 18.11 -2.87
C GLU A 28 11.12 17.77 -2.77
N HIS A 29 11.89 18.31 -3.69
CA HIS A 29 13.33 18.03 -3.77
C HIS A 29 14.11 18.72 -2.64
N ALA A 30 15.22 18.08 -2.22
CA ALA A 30 16.09 18.59 -1.16
C ALA A 30 16.64 20.01 -1.44
N ILE A 31 16.75 20.41 -2.71
CA ILE A 31 17.18 21.76 -3.10
C ILE A 31 16.28 22.86 -2.54
N LEU A 32 14.99 22.58 -2.33
CA LEU A 32 14.04 23.55 -1.76
C LEU A 32 14.41 23.95 -0.33
N ASN A 33 15.06 23.05 0.41
CA ASN A 33 15.50 23.26 1.79
C ASN A 33 16.96 23.73 1.87
N HIS A 34 17.64 23.86 0.71
CA HIS A 34 19.05 24.27 0.70
C HIS A 34 19.18 25.75 1.09
N THR A 35 20.04 26.03 2.05
CA THR A 35 20.41 27.39 2.46
C THR A 35 21.86 27.65 2.12
N ARG A 36 22.17 28.82 1.49
CA ARG A 36 23.53 29.21 1.22
C ARG A 36 24.19 29.75 2.48
N ARG A 37 25.53 29.54 2.60
CA ARG A 37 26.33 30.15 3.66
C ARG A 37 26.30 31.68 3.64
N ASN A 38 26.31 32.27 2.43
CA ASN A 38 26.20 33.72 2.27
C ASN A 38 24.73 34.08 2.07
N GLN A 39 24.11 34.66 3.07
CA GLN A 39 22.68 35.07 3.06
C GLN A 39 22.40 36.22 2.06
N ASN A 40 23.41 37.00 1.67
CA ASN A 40 23.26 38.10 0.71
C ASN A 40 23.37 37.65 -0.75
N ALA A 41 23.72 36.38 -1.01
CA ALA A 41 23.79 35.85 -2.37
C ALA A 41 22.40 35.32 -2.84
N PRO A 42 22.01 35.56 -4.10
CA PRO A 42 20.77 35.04 -4.65
C PRO A 42 20.72 33.53 -4.48
N ASN A 43 19.65 33.00 -3.93
CA ASN A 43 19.43 31.57 -3.74
C ASN A 43 18.26 31.08 -4.62
N PHE A 44 18.60 30.73 -5.86
CA PHE A 44 17.61 30.17 -6.79
C PHE A 44 17.38 28.71 -6.47
N LYS A 45 16.12 28.36 -6.20
CA LYS A 45 15.67 27.01 -5.90
C LYS A 45 14.72 26.56 -7.00
N THR A 46 15.29 26.20 -8.15
CA THR A 46 14.50 25.71 -9.28
C THR A 46 14.43 24.20 -9.24
N VAL A 47 13.22 23.65 -9.35
CA VAL A 47 12.95 22.23 -9.44
C VAL A 47 12.43 21.92 -10.83
N ALA A 48 13.09 21.01 -11.53
CA ALA A 48 12.55 20.32 -12.70
C ALA A 48 12.14 18.91 -12.25
N ASN A 49 10.84 18.63 -12.23
CA ASN A 49 10.32 17.38 -11.65
C ASN A 49 10.35 16.22 -12.66
N HIS A 50 11.57 15.84 -13.09
CA HIS A 50 11.73 14.71 -14.01
C HIS A 50 11.27 13.37 -13.42
N ALA A 51 11.29 13.22 -12.09
CA ALA A 51 10.78 12.00 -11.44
C ALA A 51 9.29 11.80 -11.72
N LYS A 52 8.51 12.88 -11.64
CA LYS A 52 7.09 12.87 -11.99
C LYS A 52 6.89 12.59 -13.47
N ASP A 53 7.62 13.28 -14.33
CA ASP A 53 7.51 13.12 -15.79
C ASP A 53 7.76 11.65 -16.21
N ILE A 54 8.79 11.01 -15.62
CA ILE A 54 9.12 9.61 -15.90
C ILE A 54 8.02 8.67 -15.40
N ALA A 55 7.56 8.85 -14.16
CA ALA A 55 6.52 8.00 -13.57
C ALA A 55 5.20 8.12 -14.33
N ASP A 56 4.76 9.35 -14.62
CA ASP A 56 3.51 9.61 -15.35
C ASP A 56 3.59 9.07 -16.80
N THR A 57 4.72 9.27 -17.48
CA THR A 57 4.93 8.75 -18.83
C THR A 57 4.93 7.23 -18.85
N SER A 58 5.61 6.59 -17.91
CA SER A 58 5.64 5.13 -17.79
C SER A 58 4.26 4.55 -17.50
N THR A 59 3.52 5.18 -16.58
CA THR A 59 2.14 4.79 -16.25
C THR A 59 1.21 4.98 -17.45
N GLY A 60 1.29 6.14 -18.14
CA GLY A 60 0.48 6.41 -19.31
C GLY A 60 0.80 5.48 -20.49
N TYR A 61 2.04 5.05 -20.64
CA TYR A 61 2.40 4.06 -21.67
C TYR A 61 1.85 2.67 -21.33
N PHE A 62 1.92 2.25 -20.05
CA PHE A 62 1.49 0.93 -19.60
C PHE A 62 -0.03 0.80 -19.47
N MET A 63 -0.69 1.81 -18.90
CA MET A 63 -2.12 1.83 -18.59
C MET A 63 -2.91 2.88 -19.40
N GLY A 64 -2.36 3.36 -20.52
CA GLY A 64 -3.04 4.32 -21.40
C GLY A 64 -4.28 3.76 -22.09
N ASN A 65 -4.43 2.46 -22.11
CA ASN A 65 -5.66 1.77 -22.49
C ASN A 65 -6.02 0.76 -21.39
N PRO A 66 -7.30 0.61 -21.06
CA PRO A 66 -7.77 -0.40 -20.12
C PRO A 66 -7.37 -1.83 -20.55
N ILE A 67 -7.18 -2.70 -19.57
CA ILE A 67 -6.89 -4.11 -19.81
C ILE A 67 -8.14 -4.74 -20.46
N LYS A 68 -7.93 -5.46 -21.56
CA LYS A 68 -9.00 -6.18 -22.23
C LYS A 68 -8.96 -7.65 -21.87
N TYR A 69 -10.05 -8.14 -21.34
CA TYR A 69 -10.22 -9.54 -20.97
C TYR A 69 -10.92 -10.29 -22.11
N ASN A 70 -10.32 -11.39 -22.54
CA ASN A 70 -10.88 -12.24 -23.59
C ASN A 70 -10.98 -13.68 -23.08
N ASN A 71 -12.06 -14.34 -23.41
CA ASN A 71 -12.25 -15.73 -23.08
C ASN A 71 -11.86 -16.62 -24.27
N THR A 72 -11.10 -17.66 -24.00
CA THR A 72 -10.78 -18.72 -24.97
C THR A 72 -11.72 -19.94 -24.85
N ALA A 73 -12.51 -19.98 -23.77
CA ALA A 73 -13.52 -21.00 -23.51
C ALA A 73 -14.93 -20.44 -23.83
N GLU A 74 -15.92 -21.31 -24.02
CA GLU A 74 -17.31 -20.90 -24.28
C GLU A 74 -18.07 -20.38 -23.03
N SER A 75 -17.36 -19.98 -21.97
CA SER A 75 -17.98 -19.43 -20.76
C SER A 75 -18.31 -17.96 -20.90
N ASP A 76 -19.43 -17.56 -20.29
CA ASP A 76 -19.86 -16.16 -20.28
C ASP A 76 -18.93 -15.32 -19.38
N LEU A 77 -18.38 -14.22 -19.93
CA LEU A 77 -17.53 -13.28 -19.21
C LEU A 77 -18.30 -12.06 -18.68
N GLU A 78 -19.52 -11.86 -19.11
CA GLU A 78 -20.31 -10.66 -18.78
C GLU A 78 -20.40 -10.43 -17.26
N PRO A 79 -20.70 -11.44 -16.41
CA PRO A 79 -20.77 -11.23 -14.95
C PRO A 79 -19.44 -10.77 -14.34
N LEU A 80 -18.31 -11.21 -14.92
CA LEU A 80 -16.98 -10.78 -14.46
C LEU A 80 -16.68 -9.36 -14.86
N LEU A 81 -17.03 -8.98 -16.08
CA LEU A 81 -16.83 -7.61 -16.61
C LEU A 81 -17.71 -6.62 -15.86
N GLU A 82 -18.96 -6.97 -15.56
CA GLU A 82 -19.85 -6.17 -14.71
C GLU A 82 -19.28 -5.97 -13.30
N ALA A 83 -18.71 -7.02 -12.71
CA ALA A 83 -18.07 -6.92 -11.39
C ALA A 83 -16.82 -6.01 -11.43
N PHE A 84 -16.03 -6.08 -12.49
CA PHE A 84 -14.85 -5.22 -12.68
C PHE A 84 -15.23 -3.76 -12.88
N ASP A 85 -16.29 -3.52 -13.68
CA ASP A 85 -16.81 -2.17 -13.88
C ASP A 85 -17.37 -1.58 -12.58
N GLY A 86 -18.14 -2.39 -11.83
CA GLY A 86 -18.67 -2.00 -10.52
C GLY A 86 -17.59 -1.73 -9.45
N ALA A 87 -16.43 -2.37 -9.55
CA ALA A 87 -15.27 -2.16 -8.69
C ALA A 87 -14.29 -1.11 -9.22
N GLU A 88 -14.58 -0.46 -10.35
CA GLU A 88 -13.71 0.54 -11.01
C GLU A 88 -12.26 0.03 -11.19
N ILE A 89 -12.08 -1.23 -11.58
CA ILE A 89 -10.77 -1.92 -11.64
C ILE A 89 -9.78 -1.15 -12.52
N ASP A 90 -10.22 -0.52 -13.61
CA ASP A 90 -9.34 0.27 -14.48
C ASP A 90 -8.65 1.43 -13.73
N GLN A 91 -9.34 2.04 -12.77
CA GLN A 91 -8.76 3.10 -11.93
C GLN A 91 -7.79 2.53 -10.90
N VAL A 92 -8.13 1.39 -10.32
CA VAL A 92 -7.26 0.66 -9.36
C VAL A 92 -5.98 0.22 -10.06
N ASP A 93 -6.07 -0.34 -11.25
CA ASP A 93 -4.94 -0.78 -12.07
C ASP A 93 -4.03 0.39 -12.45
N ALA A 94 -4.61 1.53 -12.88
CA ALA A 94 -3.85 2.74 -13.17
C ALA A 94 -3.12 3.28 -11.93
N GLN A 95 -3.77 3.26 -10.77
CA GLN A 95 -3.16 3.68 -9.51
C GLN A 95 -2.06 2.70 -9.08
N ASN A 96 -2.26 1.40 -9.26
CA ASN A 96 -1.25 0.38 -8.96
C ASN A 96 -0.04 0.54 -9.88
N ALA A 97 -0.24 0.79 -11.18
CA ALA A 97 0.83 1.07 -12.13
C ALA A 97 1.63 2.31 -11.73
N LEU A 98 0.97 3.38 -11.29
CA LEU A 98 1.62 4.58 -10.77
C LEU A 98 2.42 4.29 -9.50
N ASN A 99 1.85 3.54 -8.55
CA ASN A 99 2.55 3.12 -7.34
C ASN A 99 3.78 2.27 -7.67
N MET A 100 3.70 1.37 -8.64
CA MET A 100 4.85 0.59 -9.14
C MET A 100 5.93 1.51 -9.72
N ALA A 101 5.56 2.52 -10.49
CA ALA A 101 6.51 3.48 -11.07
C ALA A 101 7.20 4.32 -10.00
N ILE A 102 6.50 4.71 -8.93
CA ILE A 102 7.04 5.55 -7.84
C ILE A 102 7.85 4.72 -6.84
N TYR A 103 7.30 3.61 -6.36
CA TYR A 103 7.82 2.87 -5.21
C TYR A 103 8.54 1.56 -5.58
N GLY A 104 8.40 1.10 -6.84
CA GLY A 104 8.85 -0.23 -7.29
C GLY A 104 7.95 -1.36 -6.79
N ARG A 105 6.80 -1.04 -6.21
CA ARG A 105 5.79 -1.99 -5.71
C ARG A 105 4.43 -1.35 -5.61
N ALA A 106 3.37 -2.15 -5.74
CA ALA A 106 2.00 -1.74 -5.47
C ALA A 106 1.28 -2.83 -4.69
N TYR A 107 0.24 -2.46 -3.99
CA TYR A 107 -0.58 -3.35 -3.21
C TYR A 107 -2.05 -3.06 -3.50
N GLU A 108 -2.80 -4.13 -3.64
CA GLU A 108 -4.23 -4.11 -3.90
C GLU A 108 -4.96 -4.84 -2.78
N TYR A 109 -6.02 -4.23 -2.29
CA TYR A 109 -6.91 -4.82 -1.31
C TYR A 109 -8.24 -5.15 -1.96
N ILE A 110 -8.53 -6.44 -2.06
CA ILE A 110 -9.76 -6.97 -2.65
C ILE A 110 -10.66 -7.42 -1.51
N TYR A 111 -11.91 -7.00 -1.53
CA TYR A 111 -12.88 -7.31 -0.49
C TYR A 111 -14.30 -7.47 -1.05
N ALA A 112 -15.18 -8.12 -0.29
CA ALA A 112 -16.60 -8.12 -0.58
C ALA A 112 -17.28 -6.97 0.17
N LYS A 113 -18.18 -6.26 -0.48
CA LYS A 113 -18.98 -5.23 0.18
C LYS A 113 -19.91 -5.87 1.20
N GLU A 114 -20.02 -5.28 2.39
CA GLU A 114 -20.86 -5.82 3.45
C GLU A 114 -22.33 -5.87 3.00
N GLY A 115 -22.93 -7.06 3.14
CA GLY A 115 -24.31 -7.32 2.74
C GLY A 115 -24.54 -7.50 1.23
N LEU A 116 -23.50 -7.47 0.41
CA LEU A 116 -23.55 -7.71 -1.02
C LEU A 116 -22.65 -8.89 -1.42
N THR A 117 -22.94 -9.47 -2.57
CA THR A 117 -22.06 -10.49 -3.19
C THR A 117 -21.03 -9.88 -4.14
N GLU A 118 -21.02 -8.56 -4.23
CA GLU A 118 -20.15 -7.82 -5.13
C GLU A 118 -18.74 -7.72 -4.55
N LEU A 119 -17.77 -7.97 -5.40
CA LEU A 119 -16.35 -7.70 -5.11
C LEU A 119 -16.05 -6.25 -5.36
N ASP A 120 -15.16 -5.73 -4.54
CA ASP A 120 -14.59 -4.40 -4.70
C ASP A 120 -13.07 -4.46 -4.51
N SER A 121 -12.38 -3.48 -5.02
CA SER A 121 -10.92 -3.40 -4.95
C SER A 121 -10.45 -1.97 -4.71
N THR A 122 -9.34 -1.82 -4.04
CA THR A 122 -8.69 -0.52 -3.86
C THR A 122 -7.18 -0.65 -3.82
N SER A 123 -6.49 0.33 -4.39
CA SER A 123 -5.04 0.44 -4.28
C SER A 123 -4.66 0.93 -2.89
N VAL A 124 -3.67 0.30 -2.28
CA VAL A 124 -3.20 0.61 -0.93
C VAL A 124 -1.83 1.29 -0.99
N ASP A 125 -1.66 2.37 -0.22
CA ASP A 125 -0.38 3.10 -0.18
C ASP A 125 0.74 2.18 0.36
N PRO A 126 1.82 1.95 -0.43
CA PRO A 126 2.94 1.10 -0.04
C PRO A 126 3.66 1.53 1.24
N GLU A 127 3.47 2.77 1.69
CA GLU A 127 4.02 3.23 2.98
C GLU A 127 3.40 2.53 4.19
N ASN A 128 2.19 1.98 4.04
CA ASN A 128 1.39 1.47 5.15
C ASN A 128 1.17 -0.04 5.10
N VAL A 129 1.77 -0.72 4.14
CA VAL A 129 1.53 -2.15 3.90
C VAL A 129 2.81 -2.90 3.60
N PHE A 130 2.89 -4.15 4.05
CA PHE A 130 3.95 -5.07 3.65
C PHE A 130 3.46 -6.52 3.70
N LEU A 131 4.08 -7.37 2.88
CA LEU A 131 3.89 -8.81 2.91
C LEU A 131 5.07 -9.48 3.61
N VAL A 132 4.77 -10.56 4.31
CA VAL A 132 5.77 -11.44 4.90
C VAL A 132 5.77 -12.73 4.12
N TYR A 133 6.96 -13.11 3.68
CA TYR A 133 7.19 -14.31 2.90
C TYR A 133 7.90 -15.36 3.76
N ASP A 134 7.76 -16.62 3.38
CA ASP A 134 8.56 -17.68 3.95
C ASP A 134 10.03 -17.62 3.45
N ASP A 135 10.90 -18.38 4.09
CA ASP A 135 12.32 -18.47 3.72
C ASP A 135 12.57 -19.52 2.61
N SER A 136 11.52 -20.05 1.97
CA SER A 136 11.65 -21.01 0.88
C SER A 136 12.11 -20.32 -0.42
N ILE A 137 12.62 -21.11 -1.36
CA ILE A 137 13.01 -20.63 -2.70
C ILE A 137 11.79 -20.03 -3.44
N GLU A 138 10.60 -20.59 -3.21
CA GLU A 138 9.35 -20.13 -3.82
C GLU A 138 8.84 -18.81 -3.22
N ARG A 139 9.32 -18.41 -2.03
CA ARG A 139 8.93 -17.19 -1.32
C ARG A 139 7.41 -17.02 -1.25
N LYS A 140 6.71 -18.02 -0.69
CA LYS A 140 5.26 -17.95 -0.54
C LYS A 140 4.88 -16.87 0.48
N ALA A 141 3.88 -16.06 0.14
CA ALA A 141 3.34 -15.09 1.07
C ALA A 141 2.65 -15.81 2.24
N LEU A 142 3.09 -15.52 3.46
CA LEU A 142 2.54 -16.09 4.69
C LEU A 142 1.37 -15.25 5.21
N PHE A 143 1.55 -13.95 5.24
CA PHE A 143 0.53 -12.98 5.65
C PHE A 143 0.90 -11.57 5.19
N ALA A 144 -0.11 -10.72 5.17
CA ALA A 144 0.03 -9.30 4.88
C ALA A 144 -0.27 -8.48 6.13
N VAL A 145 0.37 -7.33 6.27
CA VAL A 145 0.12 -6.38 7.35
C VAL A 145 -0.13 -5.01 6.75
N TYR A 146 -1.32 -4.48 7.00
CA TYR A 146 -1.64 -3.08 6.80
C TYR A 146 -1.61 -2.38 8.15
N TYR A 147 -0.99 -1.21 8.26
CA TYR A 147 -0.93 -0.49 9.53
C TYR A 147 -0.86 1.02 9.33
N TYR A 148 -1.36 1.74 10.31
CA TYR A 148 -1.26 3.19 10.37
C TYR A 148 -1.01 3.68 11.79
N GLU A 149 -0.40 4.85 11.90
CA GLU A 149 -0.13 5.50 13.17
C GLU A 149 -1.35 6.30 13.62
N ILE A 150 -1.76 6.08 14.86
CA ILE A 150 -2.72 6.92 15.54
C ILE A 150 -1.96 7.79 16.54
N LYS A 151 -2.00 9.10 16.35
CA LYS A 151 -1.48 10.02 17.35
C LYS A 151 -2.48 10.11 18.50
N ASP A 152 -2.01 9.84 19.71
CA ASP A 152 -2.80 10.06 20.93
C ASP A 152 -2.46 11.45 21.44
N ASP A 153 -3.35 12.42 21.23
CA ASP A 153 -3.15 13.83 21.64
C ASP A 153 -2.96 13.98 23.16
N THR A 154 -3.20 12.93 23.94
CA THR A 154 -3.10 12.96 25.40
C THR A 154 -1.80 12.34 25.95
N LYS A 155 -1.01 11.66 25.12
CA LYS A 155 0.23 10.96 25.53
C LYS A 155 1.22 10.93 24.36
N ASP A 156 2.48 11.23 24.66
CA ASP A 156 3.62 11.12 23.70
C ASP A 156 3.90 9.70 23.20
N ALA A 157 2.91 8.81 23.23
CA ALA A 157 3.06 7.42 22.82
C ALA A 157 2.45 7.20 21.45
N THR A 158 3.25 6.76 20.49
CA THR A 158 2.78 6.34 19.17
C THR A 158 1.99 5.04 19.29
N LYS A 159 0.76 5.06 18.80
CA LYS A 159 -0.07 3.87 18.65
C LYS A 159 -0.09 3.44 17.20
N TYR A 160 0.03 2.15 16.95
CA TYR A 160 -0.22 1.56 15.64
C TYR A 160 -1.52 0.77 15.68
N GLN A 161 -2.40 1.03 14.74
CA GLN A 161 -3.47 0.10 14.42
C GLN A 161 -2.99 -0.74 13.25
N ALA A 162 -3.07 -2.05 13.39
CA ALA A 162 -2.60 -2.99 12.40
C ALA A 162 -3.70 -4.02 12.08
N GLU A 163 -3.84 -4.30 10.81
CA GLU A 163 -4.66 -5.36 10.28
C GLU A 163 -3.74 -6.41 9.67
N VAL A 164 -3.91 -7.65 10.09
CA VAL A 164 -3.08 -8.78 9.66
C VAL A 164 -3.95 -9.78 8.92
N PHE A 165 -3.65 -9.96 7.66
CA PHE A 165 -4.36 -10.87 6.77
C PHE A 165 -3.55 -12.13 6.57
N THR A 166 -4.05 -13.24 7.09
CA THR A 166 -3.51 -14.58 6.82
C THR A 166 -4.41 -15.31 5.83
N GLN A 167 -4.04 -16.49 5.43
CA GLN A 167 -4.86 -17.31 4.52
C GLN A 167 -6.30 -17.57 5.06
N ASN A 168 -6.46 -17.66 6.37
CA ASN A 168 -7.72 -18.10 7.00
C ASN A 168 -8.27 -17.10 8.01
N LEU A 169 -7.50 -16.14 8.47
CA LEU A 169 -7.87 -15.26 9.58
C LEU A 169 -7.47 -13.83 9.29
N HIS A 170 -8.33 -12.92 9.69
CA HIS A 170 -8.09 -11.48 9.71
C HIS A 170 -8.04 -11.00 11.17
N TYR A 171 -6.99 -10.28 11.52
CA TYR A 171 -6.77 -9.79 12.88
C TYR A 171 -6.73 -8.27 12.88
N HIS A 172 -7.50 -7.66 13.78
CA HIS A 172 -7.36 -6.25 14.13
C HIS A 172 -6.55 -6.13 15.42
N ILE A 173 -5.43 -5.44 15.37
CA ILE A 173 -4.49 -5.35 16.48
C ILE A 173 -4.16 -3.89 16.76
N VAL A 174 -4.32 -3.45 17.99
CA VAL A 174 -3.80 -2.16 18.45
C VAL A 174 -2.49 -2.41 19.20
N LEU A 175 -1.42 -1.79 18.72
CA LEU A 175 -0.08 -1.85 19.28
C LEU A 175 0.28 -0.47 19.85
N ARG A 176 0.82 -0.44 21.08
CA ARG A 176 1.34 0.80 21.68
C ARG A 176 2.85 0.72 21.78
N ASP A 177 3.52 1.79 21.39
CA ASP A 177 4.95 1.96 21.64
C ASP A 177 5.11 2.41 23.09
N SER A 178 5.11 1.45 24.00
CA SER A 178 5.44 1.70 25.39
C SER A 178 6.38 0.59 25.89
N SER A 179 7.36 0.98 26.68
CA SER A 179 8.24 0.08 27.42
C SER A 179 7.50 -0.82 28.43
N MET A 180 6.18 -0.66 28.55
CA MET A 180 5.29 -1.40 29.44
C MET A 180 4.09 -1.97 28.69
N GLY A 181 4.24 -3.17 28.19
CA GLY A 181 3.12 -4.09 27.92
C GLY A 181 2.13 -3.70 26.83
N THR A 182 1.93 -4.61 25.90
CA THR A 182 0.92 -4.60 24.85
C THR A 182 -0.48 -4.54 25.44
N THR A 183 -1.26 -3.53 25.13
CA THR A 183 -2.65 -3.41 25.62
C THR A 183 -3.60 -4.26 24.77
N ARG A 184 -4.50 -4.92 25.43
CA ARG A 184 -5.52 -5.83 24.89
C ARG A 184 -6.65 -5.07 24.20
N ASN A 185 -6.69 -5.06 22.89
CA ASN A 185 -7.93 -5.13 22.11
C ASN A 185 -7.60 -5.85 20.82
N GLU A 186 -7.89 -7.13 20.77
CA GLU A 186 -7.72 -7.99 19.62
C GLU A 186 -9.12 -8.45 19.22
N GLN A 187 -9.57 -7.99 18.09
CA GLN A 187 -10.69 -8.59 17.40
C GLN A 187 -10.12 -9.55 16.38
N VAL A 188 -10.49 -10.80 16.49
CA VAL A 188 -10.13 -11.86 15.54
C VAL A 188 -11.40 -12.20 14.78
N GLU A 189 -11.40 -11.89 13.51
CA GLU A 189 -12.47 -12.30 12.63
C GLU A 189 -12.00 -13.49 11.78
N PRO A 190 -12.82 -14.55 11.65
CA PRO A 190 -12.48 -15.61 10.74
C PRO A 190 -12.44 -15.03 9.33
N HIS A 191 -11.30 -15.18 8.68
CA HIS A 191 -11.20 -14.90 7.25
C HIS A 191 -11.97 -16.00 6.53
N ASN A 192 -13.24 -15.74 6.27
CA ASN A 192 -14.06 -16.67 5.49
C ASN A 192 -13.51 -16.64 4.05
N PRO A 193 -13.05 -17.76 3.47
CA PRO A 193 -12.64 -17.79 2.07
C PRO A 193 -13.76 -17.42 1.09
N VAL A 194 -14.98 -17.27 1.59
CA VAL A 194 -16.14 -16.75 0.85
C VAL A 194 -16.30 -15.23 1.03
N SER A 195 -15.71 -14.62 2.07
CA SER A 195 -15.55 -13.16 2.19
C SER A 195 -14.13 -12.80 1.71
N TYR A 196 -14.00 -12.60 0.44
CA TYR A 196 -12.76 -12.41 -0.31
C TYR A 196 -12.04 -11.11 0.08
N THR A 197 -11.34 -11.12 1.20
CA THR A 197 -10.43 -10.05 1.55
C THR A 197 -9.00 -10.52 1.29
N HIS A 198 -8.42 -10.11 0.18
CA HIS A 198 -7.05 -10.45 -0.19
C HIS A 198 -6.24 -9.19 -0.43
N LEU A 199 -5.08 -9.12 0.20
CA LEU A 199 -4.08 -8.14 -0.14
C LEU A 199 -3.12 -8.78 -1.15
N ARG A 200 -3.04 -8.20 -2.35
CA ARG A 200 -2.06 -8.59 -3.38
C ARG A 200 -0.92 -7.59 -3.41
N ALA A 201 0.28 -8.09 -3.58
CA ALA A 201 1.45 -7.28 -3.89
C ALA A 201 1.80 -7.42 -5.38
N HIS A 202 2.08 -6.29 -6.00
CA HIS A 202 2.69 -6.21 -7.32
C HIS A 202 4.10 -5.66 -7.11
N GLU A 203 5.11 -6.47 -7.41
CA GLU A 203 6.52 -6.09 -7.33
C GLU A 203 7.12 -6.13 -8.74
N THR A 204 7.93 -5.14 -9.07
CA THR A 204 8.71 -5.06 -10.32
C THR A 204 10.06 -5.76 -10.16
#